data_79db4888c42aca393167eda75e63f44f
#
_entry.id   79db4888c42aca393167eda75e63f44f
#
_cell.length_a   1.000
_cell.length_b   1.000
_cell.length_c   1.000
_cell.angle_alpha   90.00
_cell.angle_beta   90.00
_cell.angle_gamma   90.00
#
_symmetry.space_group_name_H-M   'P 1'
#
loop_
_entity.id
_entity.type
_entity.pdbx_description
1 polymer ?
#
loop_
_entity_poly.entity_id
_entity_poly.type
_entity_poly.pdbx_seq_one_letter_code
_entity_poly.pdbx_strand_id
1 'polypeptide(L)'
;MTVDRAFLCAGAGHPDSPSPSPTGVPLVRRTLLTGALTAGLSVPIARSALAQEPRMARPDKGDLLVQASGDQARKVITLADLPVGGRPVMAWPMDPASKSLRDGSRLNEVLLVRLDVESLDEATRALAVDAVVAYSAMCTHALCPVTGWNAEKHVLRCPCHNSEYDPGRAGQVVFGPAPRPLPRLPLAVSDGTLTVAGKFLGKVGQSS
;
A
#
# COMPACT_ATOMS: atom_id res chain seq x y z
N MET A 1 -56.98 10.45 -0.90
CA MET A 1 -56.98 9.93 0.48
C MET A 1 -55.67 10.34 1.12
N THR A 2 -55.79 11.35 1.93
CA THR A 2 -54.83 12.03 2.77
C THR A 2 -54.38 11.14 3.94
N VAL A 3 -53.13 11.11 4.30
CA VAL A 3 -52.66 11.12 5.71
C VAL A 3 -51.24 11.70 5.80
N ASP A 4 -51.22 12.92 6.33
CA ASP A 4 -50.08 13.55 7.00
C ASP A 4 -49.69 12.78 8.27
N ARG A 5 -48.38 12.70 8.54
CA ARG A 5 -47.86 12.56 9.90
C ARG A 5 -46.53 13.25 10.07
N ALA A 6 -46.60 14.51 10.52
CA ALA A 6 -45.54 15.22 11.15
C ALA A 6 -45.20 14.57 12.50
N PHE A 7 -43.88 14.32 12.75
CA PHE A 7 -43.37 13.99 14.07
C PHE A 7 -42.49 15.14 14.56
N LEU A 8 -43.06 15.95 15.46
CA LEU A 8 -42.32 16.88 16.30
C LEU A 8 -41.52 16.07 17.35
N CYS A 9 -40.25 16.28 17.45
CA CYS A 9 -39.47 15.93 18.65
C CYS A 9 -39.07 17.20 19.38
N ALA A 10 -39.64 17.32 20.58
CA ALA A 10 -39.38 18.38 21.56
C ALA A 10 -37.96 18.28 22.14
N GLY A 11 -37.38 19.47 22.43
CA GLY A 11 -36.10 19.58 23.10
C GLY A 11 -36.18 19.18 24.58
N ALA A 12 -35.06 18.59 25.04
CA ALA A 12 -34.78 18.38 26.45
C ALA A 12 -33.51 19.16 26.79
N GLY A 13 -33.65 20.19 27.62
CA GLY A 13 -32.57 21.00 28.14
C GLY A 13 -31.66 20.22 29.09
N HIS A 14 -30.38 20.50 29.05
CA HIS A 14 -29.38 19.99 29.98
C HIS A 14 -29.18 21.01 31.11
N PRO A 15 -29.19 20.61 32.39
CA PRO A 15 -28.95 21.52 33.49
C PRO A 15 -27.44 21.78 33.69
N ASP A 16 -27.12 23.03 33.99
CA ASP A 16 -25.83 23.57 34.36
C ASP A 16 -25.21 22.83 35.56
N SER A 17 -23.93 22.48 35.45
CA SER A 17 -23.10 22.05 36.57
C SER A 17 -22.17 23.17 36.99
N PRO A 18 -22.08 23.52 38.29
CA PRO A 18 -21.22 24.60 38.77
C PRO A 18 -19.76 24.19 38.89
N SER A 19 -18.87 25.09 38.50
CA SER A 19 -17.42 25.01 38.66
C SER A 19 -17.00 25.15 40.12
N PRO A 20 -16.01 24.36 40.61
CA PRO A 20 -15.41 24.62 41.91
C PRO A 20 -14.30 25.69 41.83
N SER A 21 -14.36 26.65 42.77
CA SER A 21 -13.36 27.69 43.01
C SER A 21 -12.05 27.11 43.59
N PRO A 22 -10.89 27.72 43.31
CA PRO A 22 -9.62 27.28 43.88
C PRO A 22 -9.41 27.83 45.28
N THR A 23 -9.30 26.94 46.25
CA THR A 23 -8.84 27.28 47.61
C THR A 23 -7.32 27.31 47.66
N GLY A 24 -6.82 28.36 48.32
CA GLY A 24 -5.42 28.75 48.38
C GLY A 24 -4.48 27.76 49.05
N VAL A 25 -3.24 27.77 48.58
CA VAL A 25 -2.10 27.05 49.14
C VAL A 25 -1.28 27.99 50.00
N PRO A 26 -0.93 27.64 51.25
CA PRO A 26 -0.08 28.48 52.10
C PRO A 26 1.40 28.38 51.70
N LEU A 27 2.04 29.56 51.64
CA LEU A 27 3.50 29.67 51.52
C LEU A 27 4.21 29.13 52.75
N VAL A 28 5.06 28.09 52.56
CA VAL A 28 6.05 27.73 53.57
C VAL A 28 7.43 28.20 53.10
N ARG A 29 8.03 28.99 53.99
CA ARG A 29 9.36 29.57 53.83
C ARG A 29 10.48 28.55 54.14
N ARG A 30 11.55 28.68 53.37
CA ARG A 30 12.97 28.46 53.66
C ARG A 30 13.42 27.09 54.17
N THR A 31 14.33 26.47 53.39
CA THR A 31 15.66 26.16 53.92
C THR A 31 16.67 26.08 52.77
N LEU A 32 17.72 26.91 52.87
CA LEU A 32 18.93 26.80 52.05
C LEU A 32 19.72 25.58 52.54
N LEU A 33 20.05 24.65 51.65
CA LEU A 33 21.14 23.71 51.85
C LEU A 33 21.97 23.63 50.58
N THR A 34 23.19 24.00 50.78
CA THR A 34 24.36 23.98 49.90
C THR A 34 24.70 22.61 49.36
N GLY A 35 25.06 22.55 48.06
CA GLY A 35 26.17 21.74 47.58
C GLY A 35 25.96 20.26 47.37
N ALA A 36 25.73 19.90 46.08
CA ALA A 36 26.24 18.65 45.57
C ALA A 36 26.56 18.84 44.07
N LEU A 37 27.83 18.68 43.72
CA LEU A 37 28.29 18.49 42.35
C LEU A 37 27.61 17.24 41.80
N THR A 38 26.62 17.37 40.98
CA THR A 38 26.14 16.27 40.15
C THR A 38 26.95 16.25 38.88
N ALA A 39 27.89 15.30 38.81
CA ALA A 39 28.50 14.91 37.55
C ALA A 39 27.36 14.54 36.55
N GLY A 40 27.20 15.35 35.52
CA GLY A 40 26.22 15.10 34.49
C GLY A 40 26.57 13.81 33.73
N LEU A 41 25.91 12.72 34.08
CA LEU A 41 25.82 11.58 33.16
C LEU A 41 25.02 12.05 31.93
N SER A 42 25.73 12.46 30.90
CA SER A 42 25.18 12.59 29.55
C SER A 42 24.80 11.20 29.07
N VAL A 43 23.56 10.79 29.35
CA VAL A 43 22.99 9.61 28.71
C VAL A 43 22.85 9.98 27.24
N PRO A 44 23.59 9.34 26.31
CA PRO A 44 23.35 9.56 24.91
C PRO A 44 21.89 9.10 24.65
N ILE A 45 21.01 10.06 24.35
CA ILE A 45 19.71 9.73 23.79
C ILE A 45 20.02 9.12 22.42
N ALA A 46 20.16 7.79 22.41
CA ALA A 46 20.16 7.05 21.16
C ALA A 46 18.85 7.46 20.47
N ARG A 47 18.96 8.31 19.45
CA ARG A 47 17.88 8.49 18.50
C ARG A 47 17.63 7.12 17.89
N SER A 48 16.69 6.38 18.48
CA SER A 48 16.04 5.27 17.80
C SER A 48 15.45 5.90 16.55
N ALA A 49 16.18 5.79 15.43
CA ALA A 49 15.57 5.96 14.13
C ALA A 49 14.35 5.05 14.19
N LEU A 50 13.15 5.62 14.09
CA LEU A 50 11.92 4.86 14.02
C LEU A 50 12.07 3.94 12.81
N ALA A 51 12.56 2.73 13.06
CA ALA A 51 12.66 1.71 12.04
C ALA A 51 11.22 1.49 11.58
N GLN A 52 10.95 1.90 10.34
CA GLN A 52 9.65 1.67 9.72
C GLN A 52 9.37 0.17 9.85
N GLU A 53 8.21 -0.17 10.42
CA GLU A 53 7.78 -1.56 10.53
C GLU A 53 8.05 -2.27 9.20
N PRO A 54 8.80 -3.39 9.17
CA PRO A 54 9.22 -4.05 7.93
C PRO A 54 8.06 -4.30 6.96
N ARG A 55 6.86 -4.56 7.50
CA ARG A 55 5.63 -4.76 6.73
C ARG A 55 5.14 -3.51 6.00
N MET A 56 5.43 -2.32 6.52
CA MET A 56 5.05 -1.04 5.91
C MET A 56 6.06 -0.56 4.86
N ALA A 57 7.27 -1.13 4.84
CA ALA A 57 8.30 -0.76 3.89
C ALA A 57 7.82 -0.98 2.45
N ARG A 58 8.23 -0.10 1.55
CA ARG A 58 7.92 -0.22 0.11
C ARG A 58 8.68 -1.40 -0.51
N PRO A 59 8.18 -1.97 -1.64
CA PRO A 59 8.93 -2.96 -2.41
C PRO A 59 10.33 -2.46 -2.70
N ASP A 60 11.31 -3.33 -2.54
CA ASP A 60 12.72 -3.00 -2.75
C ASP A 60 13.41 -4.08 -3.60
N LYS A 61 14.57 -3.73 -4.16
CA LYS A 61 15.35 -4.64 -4.99
C LYS A 61 15.71 -5.92 -4.22
N GLY A 62 15.47 -7.06 -4.85
CA GLY A 62 15.72 -8.38 -4.28
C GLY A 62 14.53 -8.98 -3.54
N ASP A 63 13.45 -8.24 -3.29
CA ASP A 63 12.24 -8.83 -2.70
C ASP A 63 11.72 -9.96 -3.59
N LEU A 64 11.32 -11.05 -2.97
CA LEU A 64 10.56 -12.12 -3.63
C LEU A 64 9.10 -11.70 -3.78
N LEU A 65 8.42 -12.25 -4.77
CA LEU A 65 6.97 -12.07 -4.94
C LEU A 65 6.26 -13.34 -4.49
N VAL A 66 5.35 -13.21 -3.54
CA VAL A 66 4.56 -14.32 -3.01
C VAL A 66 3.07 -14.12 -3.26
N GLN A 67 2.33 -15.19 -3.47
CA GLN A 67 0.88 -15.10 -3.72
C GLN A 67 0.15 -14.44 -2.55
N ALA A 68 -0.71 -13.47 -2.86
CA ALA A 68 -1.43 -12.67 -1.86
C ALA A 68 -2.58 -13.44 -1.20
N SER A 69 -3.21 -14.36 -1.91
CA SER A 69 -4.43 -15.05 -1.46
C SER A 69 -4.61 -16.42 -2.10
N GLY A 70 -5.64 -17.15 -1.68
CA GLY A 70 -5.98 -18.49 -2.18
C GLY A 70 -5.19 -19.59 -1.50
N ASP A 71 -5.33 -20.82 -2.01
CA ASP A 71 -4.69 -22.03 -1.46
C ASP A 71 -3.17 -21.99 -1.52
N GLN A 72 -2.61 -21.13 -2.37
CA GLN A 72 -1.19 -20.90 -2.55
C GLN A 72 -0.69 -19.64 -1.83
N ALA A 73 -1.47 -19.08 -0.91
CA ALA A 73 -1.08 -17.87 -0.19
C ALA A 73 0.32 -18.01 0.43
N ARG A 74 1.14 -16.97 0.26
CA ARG A 74 2.56 -16.92 0.68
C ARG A 74 3.53 -17.85 -0.06
N LYS A 75 3.07 -18.64 -1.05
CA LYS A 75 3.98 -19.36 -1.94
C LYS A 75 4.74 -18.35 -2.82
N VAL A 76 6.04 -18.57 -2.97
CA VAL A 76 6.86 -17.79 -3.90
C VAL A 76 6.38 -18.06 -5.33
N ILE A 77 6.15 -17.00 -6.08
CA ILE A 77 5.67 -17.06 -7.46
C ILE A 77 6.86 -17.32 -8.38
N THR A 78 6.71 -18.32 -9.23
CA THR A 78 7.65 -18.67 -10.30
C THR A 78 7.03 -18.40 -11.67
N LEU A 79 7.83 -18.45 -12.72
CA LEU A 79 7.32 -18.32 -14.09
C LEU A 79 6.28 -19.40 -14.46
N ALA A 80 6.40 -20.61 -13.87
CA ALA A 80 5.46 -21.71 -14.09
C ALA A 80 4.06 -21.42 -13.50
N ASP A 81 3.97 -20.57 -12.48
CA ASP A 81 2.69 -20.16 -11.88
C ASP A 81 1.94 -19.10 -12.72
N LEU A 82 2.57 -18.59 -13.79
CA LEU A 82 2.07 -17.51 -14.64
C LEU A 82 1.97 -17.99 -16.11
N PRO A 83 0.86 -18.61 -16.52
CA PRO A 83 0.66 -19.00 -17.91
C PRO A 83 0.52 -17.77 -18.82
N VAL A 84 1.02 -17.87 -20.06
CA VAL A 84 0.90 -16.80 -21.07
C VAL A 84 -0.58 -16.54 -21.36
N GLY A 85 -0.99 -15.27 -21.32
CA GLY A 85 -2.38 -14.85 -21.49
C GLY A 85 -3.31 -15.23 -20.34
N GLY A 86 -2.77 -15.83 -19.28
CA GLY A 86 -3.51 -16.23 -18.09
C GLY A 86 -4.03 -15.05 -17.27
N ARG A 87 -4.86 -15.37 -16.28
CA ARG A 87 -5.38 -14.34 -15.35
C ARG A 87 -4.24 -13.74 -14.52
N PRO A 88 -4.33 -12.44 -14.23
CA PRO A 88 -3.38 -11.79 -13.34
C PRO A 88 -3.35 -12.42 -11.95
N VAL A 89 -2.16 -12.47 -11.35
CA VAL A 89 -1.91 -12.98 -10.00
C VAL A 89 -1.58 -11.81 -9.08
N MET A 90 -2.26 -11.75 -7.94
CA MET A 90 -1.99 -10.76 -6.89
C MET A 90 -0.86 -11.27 -6.00
N ALA A 91 0.09 -10.39 -5.69
CA ALA A 91 1.30 -10.73 -4.96
C ALA A 91 1.66 -9.70 -3.90
N TRP A 92 2.33 -10.18 -2.84
CA TRP A 92 3.02 -9.33 -1.88
C TRP A 92 4.53 -9.46 -2.06
N PRO A 93 5.28 -8.35 -2.04
CA PRO A 93 6.73 -8.41 -1.92
C PRO A 93 7.12 -8.96 -0.53
N MET A 94 8.17 -9.74 -0.50
CA MET A 94 8.72 -10.35 0.73
C MET A 94 10.24 -10.20 0.73
N ASP A 95 10.77 -9.63 1.79
CA ASP A 95 12.20 -9.60 2.02
C ASP A 95 12.75 -11.03 2.20
N PRO A 96 13.68 -11.50 1.35
CA PRO A 96 14.18 -12.87 1.41
C PRO A 96 14.99 -13.18 2.67
N ALA A 97 15.64 -12.18 3.28
CA ALA A 97 16.48 -12.37 4.46
C ALA A 97 15.66 -12.51 5.73
N SER A 98 14.74 -11.58 5.99
CA SER A 98 13.89 -11.57 7.18
C SER A 98 12.61 -12.38 7.03
N LYS A 99 12.25 -12.80 5.81
CA LYS A 99 10.94 -13.41 5.46
C LYS A 99 9.74 -12.51 5.80
N SER A 100 9.99 -11.21 5.97
CA SER A 100 8.96 -10.24 6.27
C SER A 100 8.18 -9.86 5.02
N LEU A 101 6.86 -10.06 5.05
CA LEU A 101 5.96 -9.57 4.00
C LEU A 101 5.81 -8.06 4.10
N ARG A 102 5.76 -7.40 2.95
CA ARG A 102 5.47 -5.96 2.89
C ARG A 102 3.97 -5.70 2.73
N ASP A 103 3.16 -6.41 3.49
CA ASP A 103 1.69 -6.41 3.42
C ASP A 103 1.01 -5.42 4.38
N GLY A 104 1.78 -4.60 5.09
CA GLY A 104 1.27 -3.57 6.01
C GLY A 104 0.60 -2.40 5.30
N SER A 105 0.79 -2.25 3.98
CA SER A 105 0.13 -1.24 3.17
C SER A 105 -0.39 -1.85 1.87
N ARG A 106 -1.67 -1.66 1.57
CA ARG A 106 -2.27 -2.06 0.28
C ARG A 106 -1.54 -1.46 -0.94
N LEU A 107 -0.85 -0.34 -0.74
CA LEU A 107 -0.06 0.31 -1.80
C LEU A 107 1.19 -0.49 -2.19
N ASN A 108 1.50 -1.57 -1.48
CA ASN A 108 2.60 -2.49 -1.80
C ASN A 108 2.13 -3.70 -2.60
N GLU A 109 0.81 -3.91 -2.71
CA GLU A 109 0.26 -5.02 -3.45
C GLU A 109 0.57 -4.90 -4.93
N VAL A 110 1.03 -6.01 -5.51
CA VAL A 110 1.52 -6.12 -6.89
C VAL A 110 0.58 -7.02 -7.67
N LEU A 111 0.33 -6.64 -8.91
CA LEU A 111 -0.41 -7.43 -9.88
C LEU A 111 0.57 -7.92 -10.95
N LEU A 112 0.66 -9.23 -11.12
CA LEU A 112 1.52 -9.90 -12.10
C LEU A 112 0.66 -10.48 -13.23
N VAL A 113 1.09 -10.30 -14.46
CA VAL A 113 0.48 -10.98 -15.61
C VAL A 113 1.57 -11.34 -16.61
N ARG A 114 1.48 -12.53 -17.22
CA ARG A 114 2.34 -12.93 -18.31
C ARG A 114 1.58 -12.80 -19.63
N LEU A 115 2.13 -12.01 -20.52
CA LEU A 115 1.54 -11.72 -21.83
C LEU A 115 2.30 -12.46 -22.95
N ASP A 116 1.81 -12.34 -24.16
CA ASP A 116 2.60 -12.67 -25.34
C ASP A 116 3.68 -11.60 -25.52
N VAL A 117 4.91 -12.00 -25.77
CA VAL A 117 6.06 -11.09 -25.92
C VAL A 117 5.87 -10.07 -27.03
N GLU A 118 5.16 -10.45 -28.09
CA GLU A 118 4.87 -9.57 -29.22
C GLU A 118 3.83 -8.49 -28.88
N SER A 119 3.04 -8.67 -27.83
CA SER A 119 2.06 -7.69 -27.35
C SER A 119 2.69 -6.58 -26.49
N LEU A 120 3.95 -6.71 -26.08
CA LEU A 120 4.64 -5.73 -25.26
C LEU A 120 5.28 -4.63 -26.08
N ASP A 121 5.00 -3.38 -25.75
CA ASP A 121 5.79 -2.25 -26.26
C ASP A 121 7.21 -2.27 -25.69
N GLU A 122 8.12 -1.49 -26.28
CA GLU A 122 9.53 -1.44 -25.87
C GLU A 122 9.71 -1.03 -24.41
N ALA A 123 8.96 -0.02 -23.95
CA ALA A 123 9.05 0.48 -22.58
C ALA A 123 8.55 -0.53 -21.54
N THR A 124 7.60 -1.37 -21.89
CA THR A 124 7.08 -2.45 -21.03
C THR A 124 8.06 -3.62 -21.05
N ARG A 125 8.54 -4.01 -22.22
CA ARG A 125 9.50 -5.11 -22.41
C ARG A 125 10.78 -4.90 -21.62
N ALA A 126 11.28 -3.66 -21.54
CA ALA A 126 12.48 -3.30 -20.78
C ALA A 126 12.37 -3.56 -19.27
N LEU A 127 11.19 -3.70 -18.72
CA LEU A 127 10.92 -3.93 -17.30
C LEU A 127 10.34 -5.33 -17.02
N ALA A 128 10.10 -6.11 -18.07
CA ALA A 128 9.52 -7.43 -18.00
C ALA A 128 10.58 -8.52 -17.87
N VAL A 129 10.17 -9.67 -17.38
CA VAL A 129 10.97 -10.93 -17.40
C VAL A 129 10.12 -12.02 -18.04
N ASP A 130 10.61 -12.62 -19.12
CA ASP A 130 9.88 -13.67 -19.87
C ASP A 130 8.41 -13.25 -20.16
N ALA A 131 8.23 -12.00 -20.59
CA ALA A 131 6.94 -11.35 -20.81
C ALA A 131 6.02 -11.27 -19.58
N VAL A 132 6.52 -11.54 -18.39
CA VAL A 132 5.84 -11.20 -17.13
C VAL A 132 6.05 -9.72 -16.83
N VAL A 133 4.95 -9.02 -16.61
CA VAL A 133 4.93 -7.59 -16.22
C VAL A 133 4.30 -7.44 -14.86
N ALA A 134 4.74 -6.41 -14.12
CA ALA A 134 4.27 -6.13 -12.78
C ALA A 134 3.78 -4.69 -12.63
N TYR A 135 2.63 -4.53 -12.00
CA TYR A 135 1.99 -3.25 -11.75
C TYR A 135 1.54 -3.13 -10.30
N SER A 136 1.36 -1.89 -9.83
CA SER A 136 0.60 -1.67 -8.60
C SER A 136 -0.81 -2.24 -8.77
N ALA A 137 -1.27 -2.99 -7.79
CA ALA A 137 -2.63 -3.51 -7.78
C ALA A 137 -3.69 -2.42 -7.48
N MET A 138 -3.27 -1.20 -7.17
CA MET A 138 -4.17 -0.11 -6.79
C MET A 138 -4.53 0.78 -7.97
N CYS A 139 -5.82 0.86 -8.29
CA CYS A 139 -6.38 1.74 -9.30
C CYS A 139 -6.03 3.21 -9.02
N THR A 140 -5.60 3.93 -10.05
CA THR A 140 -5.17 5.32 -9.93
C THR A 140 -6.32 6.33 -9.81
N HIS A 141 -7.58 5.87 -9.98
CA HIS A 141 -8.77 6.69 -9.77
C HIS A 141 -9.09 6.85 -8.27
N ALA A 142 -9.47 5.76 -7.59
CA ALA A 142 -9.98 5.79 -6.21
C ALA A 142 -9.39 4.71 -5.31
N LEU A 143 -8.18 4.18 -5.63
CA LEU A 143 -7.47 3.17 -4.84
C LEU A 143 -8.22 1.85 -4.64
N CYS A 144 -9.19 1.54 -5.49
CA CYS A 144 -9.77 0.20 -5.52
C CYS A 144 -8.74 -0.81 -6.05
N PRO A 145 -8.74 -2.06 -5.57
CA PRO A 145 -7.90 -3.09 -6.16
C PRO A 145 -8.35 -3.42 -7.59
N VAL A 146 -7.38 -3.55 -8.50
CA VAL A 146 -7.58 -3.93 -9.90
C VAL A 146 -7.61 -5.46 -9.95
N THR A 147 -8.79 -6.06 -9.86
CA THR A 147 -8.98 -7.51 -9.78
C THR A 147 -9.61 -8.12 -11.04
N GLY A 148 -10.15 -7.29 -11.92
CA GLY A 148 -10.77 -7.74 -13.16
C GLY A 148 -9.75 -8.01 -14.26
N TRP A 149 -10.05 -8.98 -15.09
CA TRP A 149 -9.29 -9.33 -16.30
C TRP A 149 -10.24 -9.58 -17.46
N ASN A 150 -10.05 -8.88 -18.56
CA ASN A 150 -10.72 -9.16 -19.81
C ASN A 150 -9.73 -9.94 -20.70
N ALA A 151 -9.97 -11.25 -20.83
CA ALA A 151 -9.09 -12.13 -21.58
C ALA A 151 -9.13 -11.91 -23.11
N GLU A 152 -10.25 -11.39 -23.64
CA GLU A 152 -10.38 -11.12 -25.08
C GLU A 152 -9.56 -9.90 -25.50
N LYS A 153 -9.57 -8.86 -24.64
CA LYS A 153 -8.86 -7.60 -24.89
C LYS A 153 -7.48 -7.57 -24.25
N HIS A 154 -7.13 -8.55 -23.42
CA HIS A 154 -5.92 -8.57 -22.60
C HIS A 154 -5.76 -7.30 -21.74
N VAL A 155 -6.84 -6.80 -21.12
CA VAL A 155 -6.81 -5.61 -20.29
C VAL A 155 -7.16 -5.91 -18.83
N LEU A 156 -6.50 -5.19 -17.93
CA LEU A 156 -6.76 -5.18 -16.50
C LEU A 156 -7.95 -4.26 -16.22
N ARG A 157 -8.85 -4.67 -15.32
CA ARG A 157 -10.07 -3.90 -15.03
C ARG A 157 -10.24 -3.64 -13.54
N CYS A 158 -10.52 -2.39 -13.21
CA CYS A 158 -10.94 -2.01 -11.87
C CYS A 158 -12.45 -2.15 -11.74
N PRO A 159 -12.98 -2.96 -10.78
CA PRO A 159 -14.40 -3.22 -10.68
C PRO A 159 -15.23 -2.02 -10.15
N CYS A 160 -14.58 -1.06 -9.46
CA CYS A 160 -15.31 0.06 -8.85
C CYS A 160 -15.95 1.01 -9.88
N HIS A 161 -15.17 1.45 -10.87
CA HIS A 161 -15.64 2.42 -11.86
C HIS A 161 -15.23 2.04 -13.30
N ASN A 162 -14.91 0.76 -13.49
CA ASN A 162 -14.60 0.19 -14.81
C ASN A 162 -13.39 0.82 -15.53
N SER A 163 -12.43 1.40 -14.83
CA SER A 163 -11.17 1.79 -15.48
C SER A 163 -10.47 0.56 -16.01
N GLU A 164 -10.04 0.60 -17.27
CA GLU A 164 -9.30 -0.46 -17.94
C GLU A 164 -7.88 0.02 -18.26
N TYR A 165 -6.92 -0.90 -18.12
CA TYR A 165 -5.51 -0.63 -18.32
C TYR A 165 -4.89 -1.68 -19.22
N ASP A 166 -4.08 -1.25 -20.19
CA ASP A 166 -3.33 -2.13 -21.08
C ASP A 166 -1.97 -2.50 -20.43
N PRO A 167 -1.81 -3.75 -19.97
CA PRO A 167 -0.56 -4.17 -19.36
C PRO A 167 0.58 -4.36 -20.36
N GLY A 168 0.29 -4.50 -21.65
CA GLY A 168 1.30 -4.57 -22.70
C GLY A 168 1.87 -3.21 -23.09
N ARG A 169 1.21 -2.12 -22.68
CA ARG A 169 1.57 -0.74 -23.00
C ARG A 169 1.73 0.10 -21.74
N ALA A 170 2.73 -0.25 -20.92
CA ALA A 170 3.11 0.48 -19.72
C ALA A 170 1.95 0.73 -18.73
N GLY A 171 0.91 -0.11 -18.72
CA GLY A 171 -0.25 0.06 -17.85
C GLY A 171 -1.11 1.27 -18.22
N GLN A 172 -1.09 1.72 -19.48
CA GLN A 172 -1.87 2.86 -19.95
C GLN A 172 -3.36 2.66 -19.74
N VAL A 173 -4.07 3.76 -19.42
CA VAL A 173 -5.52 3.77 -19.33
C VAL A 173 -6.10 3.70 -20.73
N VAL A 174 -6.91 2.69 -20.99
CA VAL A 174 -7.61 2.51 -22.28
C VAL A 174 -9.11 2.79 -22.19
N PHE A 175 -9.65 2.80 -20.96
CA PHE A 175 -11.05 3.14 -20.70
C PHE A 175 -11.26 3.59 -19.25
N GLY A 176 -12.29 4.40 -19.00
CA GLY A 176 -12.76 4.78 -17.67
C GLY A 176 -12.09 6.02 -17.07
N PRO A 177 -12.44 6.35 -15.82
CA PRO A 177 -12.09 7.64 -15.20
C PRO A 177 -10.68 7.69 -14.58
N ALA A 178 -9.87 6.66 -14.69
CA ALA A 178 -8.51 6.69 -14.14
C ALA A 178 -7.66 7.79 -14.79
N PRO A 179 -7.00 8.68 -14.02
CA PRO A 179 -6.32 9.85 -14.56
C PRO A 179 -4.92 9.54 -15.12
N ARG A 180 -4.37 8.36 -14.88
CA ARG A 180 -2.99 8.00 -15.25
C ARG A 180 -2.76 6.49 -15.29
N PRO A 181 -1.67 6.03 -15.96
CA PRO A 181 -1.30 4.62 -16.00
C PRO A 181 -1.11 4.00 -14.60
N LEU A 182 -1.18 2.67 -14.51
CA LEU A 182 -0.76 1.94 -13.32
C LEU A 182 0.76 2.09 -13.14
N PRO A 183 1.24 2.35 -11.90
CA PRO A 183 2.67 2.34 -11.61
C PRO A 183 3.28 0.96 -11.90
N ARG A 184 4.41 0.94 -12.60
CA ARG A 184 5.13 -0.27 -12.99
C ARG A 184 6.11 -0.69 -11.91
N LEU A 185 6.28 -1.98 -11.69
CA LEU A 185 7.32 -2.52 -10.83
C LEU A 185 8.34 -3.28 -11.68
N PRO A 186 9.61 -2.84 -11.75
CA PRO A 186 10.63 -3.56 -12.50
C PRO A 186 10.87 -4.96 -11.91
N LEU A 187 10.99 -5.95 -12.78
CA LEU A 187 11.25 -7.34 -12.41
C LEU A 187 12.68 -7.77 -12.79
N ALA A 188 13.16 -8.77 -12.08
CA ALA A 188 14.37 -9.53 -12.41
C ALA A 188 14.14 -11.01 -12.12
N VAL A 189 15.08 -11.85 -12.56
CA VAL A 189 15.17 -13.26 -12.16
C VAL A 189 16.44 -13.46 -11.35
N SER A 190 16.31 -14.14 -10.22
CA SER A 190 17.43 -14.66 -9.44
C SER A 190 17.17 -16.10 -9.14
N ASP A 191 18.10 -16.98 -9.53
CA ASP A 191 18.01 -18.44 -9.34
C ASP A 191 16.68 -19.03 -9.82
N GLY A 192 16.20 -18.59 -11.00
CA GLY A 192 14.93 -19.05 -11.59
C GLY A 192 13.66 -18.50 -10.94
N THR A 193 13.78 -17.62 -9.94
CA THR A 193 12.67 -17.03 -9.20
C THR A 193 12.46 -15.57 -9.60
N LEU A 194 11.21 -15.15 -9.72
CA LEU A 194 10.87 -13.75 -9.95
C LEU A 194 11.18 -12.91 -8.71
N THR A 195 11.89 -11.81 -8.94
CA THR A 195 12.26 -10.84 -7.90
C THR A 195 11.95 -9.41 -8.34
N VAL A 196 11.84 -8.52 -7.38
CA VAL A 196 11.73 -7.09 -7.62
C VAL A 196 13.12 -6.53 -8.01
N ALA A 197 13.21 -5.80 -9.12
CA ALA A 197 14.45 -5.18 -9.57
C ALA A 197 14.66 -3.75 -9.05
N GLY A 198 13.62 -3.13 -8.51
CA GLY A 198 13.68 -1.75 -8.03
C GLY A 198 12.34 -1.24 -7.49
N LYS A 199 12.25 0.05 -7.27
CA LYS A 199 11.03 0.70 -6.77
C LYS A 199 9.98 0.84 -7.87
N PHE A 200 8.72 1.07 -7.47
CA PHE A 200 7.69 1.43 -8.43
C PHE A 200 8.09 2.66 -9.27
N LEU A 201 7.92 2.55 -10.57
CA LEU A 201 8.01 3.66 -11.51
C LEU A 201 6.63 4.29 -11.65
N GLY A 202 6.52 5.52 -11.21
CA GLY A 202 5.25 6.24 -11.09
C GLY A 202 4.72 6.27 -9.64
N LYS A 203 3.82 7.22 -9.36
CA LYS A 203 3.25 7.41 -8.03
C LYS A 203 2.19 6.35 -7.75
N VAL A 204 2.41 5.52 -6.75
CA VAL A 204 1.39 4.60 -6.22
C VAL A 204 0.45 5.38 -5.31
N GLY A 205 -0.85 5.21 -5.50
CA GLY A 205 -1.84 5.94 -4.73
C GLY A 205 -2.55 7.03 -5.53
N GLN A 206 -3.43 7.81 -4.88
CA GLN A 206 -4.13 8.92 -5.51
C GLN A 206 -3.18 10.06 -5.90
N SER A 207 -3.53 10.78 -6.95
CA SER A 207 -2.97 12.10 -7.23
C SER A 207 -3.54 13.07 -6.20
N SER A 208 -2.69 13.69 -5.41
CA SER A 208 -3.05 14.90 -4.67
C SER A 208 -3.05 16.05 -5.61
#